data_f37cb9035885b0fbaf9878cad2e318b9
#
_entry.id   f37cb9035885b0fbaf9878cad2e318b9
#
_cell.length_a   1.000
_cell.length_b   1.000
_cell.length_c   1.000
_cell.angle_alpha   90.00
_cell.angle_beta   90.00
_cell.angle_gamma   90.00
#
_symmetry.space_group_name_H-M   'P 1'
#
loop_
_entity.id
_entity.type
_entity.pdbx_description
1 polymer ?
#
loop_
_entity_poly.entity_id
_entity_poly.type
_entity_poly.pdbx_seq_one_letter_code
_entity_poly.pdbx_strand_id
1 'polypeptide(L)'
;IFLQKDLERFASTGLDDAKKIVDRCIECNYSILCIDDELFPKCLYNIECPPALIYINGVMPDIDNTFSIGIVGTRRATKYGIENSYRFAYALSKYGTIIVSGGALGVDGASHRGALATDGITICVRGCGLNCSYLRENSDIRSTIPKRGAVITEYPPDETPRNYYFPARNRIIAALSDGLLVMEAGKKSGSLITANLAAEQGKTIFALLGNNSPQNEGSNALIKEGLAIPVTDFMDILCEFDSLYATTDDEFDID
;
A
#
# COMPACT_ATOMS: atom_id res chain seq x y z
N ILE A 1 -14.93 -0.59 -22.46
CA ILE A 1 -15.89 0.05 -23.40
C ILE A 1 -16.56 1.16 -22.58
N PHE A 2 -16.27 2.43 -22.90
CA PHE A 2 -16.94 3.57 -22.28
C PHE A 2 -18.41 3.60 -22.74
N LEU A 3 -19.33 3.79 -21.81
CA LEU A 3 -20.73 4.01 -22.13
C LEU A 3 -20.88 5.41 -22.75
N GLN A 4 -21.85 5.61 -23.66
CA GLN A 4 -22.16 6.90 -24.28
C GLN A 4 -22.25 8.03 -23.25
N LYS A 5 -22.83 7.74 -22.08
CA LYS A 5 -22.94 8.65 -20.94
C LYS A 5 -21.60 9.08 -20.33
N ASP A 6 -20.59 8.22 -20.37
CA ASP A 6 -19.24 8.54 -19.89
C ASP A 6 -18.52 9.45 -20.87
N LEU A 7 -18.69 9.23 -22.17
CA LEU A 7 -18.15 10.10 -23.22
C LEU A 7 -18.77 11.50 -23.18
N GLU A 8 -20.09 11.60 -22.99
CA GLU A 8 -20.79 12.87 -22.83
C GLU A 8 -20.31 13.64 -21.59
N ARG A 9 -20.11 12.94 -20.47
CA ARG A 9 -19.56 13.52 -19.25
C ARG A 9 -18.13 13.99 -19.45
N PHE A 10 -17.29 13.21 -20.11
CA PHE A 10 -15.92 13.59 -20.43
C PHE A 10 -15.88 14.83 -21.34
N ALA A 11 -16.69 14.86 -22.40
CA ALA A 11 -16.79 16.00 -23.31
C ALA A 11 -17.33 17.28 -22.65
N SER A 12 -18.12 17.16 -21.58
CA SER A 12 -18.66 18.29 -20.82
C SER A 12 -17.75 18.78 -19.69
N THR A 13 -16.67 18.04 -19.36
CA THR A 13 -15.72 18.43 -18.31
C THR A 13 -14.80 19.53 -18.82
N GLY A 14 -14.94 20.72 -18.28
CA GLY A 14 -14.14 21.88 -18.67
C GLY A 14 -12.73 21.88 -18.06
N LEU A 15 -11.79 22.55 -18.72
CA LEU A 15 -10.44 22.76 -18.21
C LEU A 15 -10.40 23.54 -16.88
N ASP A 16 -11.43 24.30 -16.57
CA ASP A 16 -11.49 25.11 -15.36
C ASP A 16 -11.53 24.25 -14.07
N ASP A 17 -12.17 23.08 -14.12
CA ASP A 17 -12.17 22.17 -12.99
C ASP A 17 -10.81 21.49 -12.79
N ALA A 18 -10.13 21.15 -13.90
CA ALA A 18 -8.76 20.65 -13.84
C ALA A 18 -7.80 21.71 -13.27
N LYS A 19 -7.93 22.99 -13.69
CA LYS A 19 -7.14 24.09 -13.13
C LYS A 19 -7.33 24.24 -11.63
N LYS A 20 -8.57 24.22 -11.13
CA LYS A 20 -8.85 24.29 -9.69
C LYS A 20 -8.16 23.17 -8.91
N ILE A 21 -8.12 21.94 -9.47
CA ILE A 21 -7.43 20.81 -8.84
C ILE A 21 -5.92 21.05 -8.81
N VAL A 22 -5.34 21.54 -9.91
CA VAL A 22 -3.91 21.86 -9.99
C VAL A 22 -3.55 22.99 -9.01
N ASP A 23 -4.32 24.08 -9.00
CA ASP A 23 -4.13 25.19 -8.07
C ASP A 23 -4.19 24.69 -6.61
N ARG A 24 -5.15 23.80 -6.32
CA ARG A 24 -5.27 23.19 -5.00
C ARG A 24 -4.05 22.33 -4.62
N CYS A 25 -3.48 21.60 -5.57
CA CYS A 25 -2.23 20.85 -5.35
C CYS A 25 -1.06 21.79 -5.06
N ILE A 26 -0.93 22.89 -5.81
CA ILE A 26 0.10 23.90 -5.60
C ILE A 26 -0.01 24.54 -4.19
N GLU A 27 -1.23 24.96 -3.80
CA GLU A 27 -1.50 25.51 -2.46
C GLU A 27 -1.10 24.56 -1.33
N CYS A 28 -1.32 23.26 -1.52
CA CYS A 28 -1.04 22.23 -0.51
C CYS A 28 0.38 21.64 -0.63
N ASN A 29 1.19 22.11 -1.59
CA ASN A 29 2.50 21.55 -1.92
C ASN A 29 2.45 20.03 -2.23
N TYR A 30 1.47 19.62 -3.04
CA TYR A 30 1.33 18.27 -3.54
C TYR A 30 1.87 18.16 -4.97
N SER A 31 2.52 17.04 -5.28
CA SER A 31 2.93 16.71 -6.64
C SER A 31 1.85 15.90 -7.35
N ILE A 32 1.82 16.00 -8.67
CA ILE A 32 0.99 15.17 -9.55
C ILE A 32 1.95 14.44 -10.48
N LEU A 33 1.82 13.12 -10.58
CA LEU A 33 2.49 12.32 -11.60
C LEU A 33 1.42 11.73 -12.52
N CYS A 34 1.51 12.04 -13.80
CA CYS A 34 0.67 11.45 -14.83
C CYS A 34 1.30 10.17 -15.36
N ILE A 35 0.50 9.29 -15.93
CA ILE A 35 0.97 8.01 -16.46
C ILE A 35 2.07 8.17 -17.52
N ASP A 36 2.12 9.30 -18.24
CA ASP A 36 3.14 9.59 -19.26
C ASP A 36 4.43 10.21 -18.67
N ASP A 37 4.49 10.50 -17.37
CA ASP A 37 5.68 11.07 -16.73
C ASP A 37 6.75 10.00 -16.51
N GLU A 38 8.01 10.33 -16.76
CA GLU A 38 9.16 9.40 -16.59
C GLU A 38 9.30 8.87 -15.16
N LEU A 39 8.84 9.64 -14.17
CA LEU A 39 8.90 9.27 -12.75
C LEU A 39 7.66 8.50 -12.28
N PHE A 40 6.71 8.23 -13.18
CA PHE A 40 5.53 7.43 -12.82
C PHE A 40 5.95 5.97 -12.59
N PRO A 41 5.53 5.33 -11.47
CA PRO A 41 5.93 3.96 -11.14
C PRO A 41 5.57 2.96 -12.24
N LYS A 42 6.56 2.25 -12.78
CA LYS A 42 6.37 1.31 -13.90
C LYS A 42 5.46 0.15 -13.53
N CYS A 43 5.49 -0.29 -12.27
CA CYS A 43 4.63 -1.34 -11.77
C CYS A 43 3.12 -1.01 -11.88
N LEU A 44 2.76 0.27 -11.98
CA LEU A 44 1.36 0.71 -12.14
C LEU A 44 0.85 0.64 -13.58
N TYR A 45 1.70 0.49 -14.59
CA TYR A 45 1.26 0.42 -16.00
C TYR A 45 0.53 -0.88 -16.35
N ASN A 46 0.94 -1.99 -15.72
CA ASN A 46 0.53 -3.33 -16.13
C ASN A 46 -0.62 -3.91 -15.31
N ILE A 47 -1.26 -3.10 -14.47
CA ILE A 47 -2.40 -3.56 -13.68
C ILE A 47 -3.73 -3.34 -14.43
N GLU A 48 -4.74 -4.10 -14.06
CA GLU A 48 -6.09 -3.81 -14.52
C GLU A 48 -6.51 -2.40 -14.07
N CYS A 49 -6.96 -1.57 -15.01
CA CYS A 49 -7.32 -0.17 -14.78
C CYS A 49 -6.19 0.65 -14.13
N PRO A 50 -5.05 0.88 -14.83
CA PRO A 50 -3.98 1.70 -14.31
C PRO A 50 -4.49 3.12 -13.98
N PRO A 51 -4.00 3.76 -12.89
CA PRO A 51 -4.37 5.13 -12.57
C PRO A 51 -3.78 6.07 -13.63
N ALA A 52 -4.62 6.94 -14.23
CA ALA A 52 -4.16 7.92 -15.22
C ALA A 52 -3.18 8.94 -14.61
N LEU A 53 -3.31 9.19 -13.30
CA LEU A 53 -2.41 10.03 -12.52
C LEU A 53 -2.49 9.66 -11.03
N ILE A 54 -1.48 10.08 -10.27
CA ILE A 54 -1.46 9.99 -8.81
C ILE A 54 -1.12 11.35 -8.21
N TYR A 55 -1.84 11.72 -7.15
CA TYR A 55 -1.53 12.87 -6.30
C TYR A 55 -0.63 12.42 -5.15
N ILE A 56 0.41 13.20 -4.83
CA ILE A 56 1.45 12.82 -3.89
C ILE A 56 1.67 13.92 -2.86
N ASN A 57 1.62 13.56 -1.60
CA ASN A 57 2.13 14.36 -0.50
C ASN A 57 3.42 13.69 0.02
N GLY A 58 4.54 14.39 -0.09
CA GLY A 58 5.87 13.89 0.19
C GLY A 58 6.68 13.64 -1.08
N VAL A 59 7.59 12.68 -1.04
CA VAL A 59 8.44 12.30 -2.17
C VAL A 59 8.21 10.83 -2.51
N MET A 60 7.83 10.57 -3.77
CA MET A 60 7.72 9.18 -4.25
C MET A 60 9.10 8.56 -4.25
N PRO A 61 9.32 7.46 -3.52
CA PRO A 61 10.61 6.77 -3.55
C PRO A 61 10.80 6.06 -4.89
N ASP A 62 12.03 5.68 -5.19
CA ASP A 62 12.36 4.83 -6.35
C ASP A 62 11.86 3.40 -6.12
N ILE A 63 10.55 3.23 -6.29
CA ILE A 63 9.85 1.96 -6.05
C ILE A 63 10.18 0.91 -7.10
N ASP A 64 10.61 1.32 -8.28
CA ASP A 64 10.94 0.41 -9.37
C ASP A 64 12.29 -0.30 -9.17
N ASN A 65 13.18 0.27 -8.34
CA ASN A 65 14.51 -0.28 -8.06
C ASN A 65 14.74 -0.58 -6.58
N THR A 66 13.72 -0.44 -5.73
CA THR A 66 13.83 -0.72 -4.29
C THR A 66 12.80 -1.76 -3.88
N PHE A 67 13.26 -2.82 -3.21
CA PHE A 67 12.39 -3.87 -2.71
C PHE A 67 11.27 -3.34 -1.83
N SER A 68 10.07 -3.85 -2.04
CA SER A 68 8.88 -3.35 -1.40
C SER A 68 7.93 -4.46 -0.96
N ILE A 69 7.37 -4.33 0.24
CA ILE A 69 6.37 -5.25 0.78
C ILE A 69 5.09 -4.50 1.16
N GLY A 70 3.99 -4.98 0.58
CA GLY A 70 2.65 -4.58 0.99
C GLY A 70 2.27 -5.27 2.29
N ILE A 71 1.88 -4.52 3.33
CA ILE A 71 1.38 -5.12 4.58
C ILE A 71 -0.07 -4.72 4.77
N VAL A 72 -0.96 -5.71 4.81
CA VAL A 72 -2.40 -5.50 4.90
C VAL A 72 -3.04 -6.42 5.95
N GLY A 73 -4.23 -6.02 6.43
CA GLY A 73 -4.96 -6.83 7.37
C GLY A 73 -6.23 -6.17 7.89
N THR A 74 -6.78 -6.74 8.94
CA THR A 74 -8.01 -6.26 9.54
C THR A 74 -7.85 -4.88 10.20
N ARG A 75 -8.91 -4.06 10.10
CA ARG A 75 -8.99 -2.79 10.85
C ARG A 75 -9.18 -2.98 12.36
N ARG A 76 -9.64 -4.16 12.78
CA ARG A 76 -9.87 -4.55 14.18
C ARG A 76 -8.88 -5.65 14.58
N ALA A 77 -7.60 -5.35 14.39
CA ALA A 77 -6.55 -6.28 14.72
C ALA A 77 -6.46 -6.55 16.21
N THR A 78 -6.11 -7.78 16.56
CA THR A 78 -5.79 -8.15 17.94
C THR A 78 -4.47 -7.51 18.37
N LYS A 79 -4.15 -7.60 19.67
CA LYS A 79 -2.84 -7.15 20.17
C LYS A 79 -1.71 -7.88 19.42
N TYR A 80 -1.86 -9.19 19.18
CA TYR A 80 -0.93 -10.00 18.41
C TYR A 80 -0.74 -9.45 16.99
N GLY A 81 -1.84 -9.15 16.27
CA GLY A 81 -1.78 -8.60 14.94
C GLY A 81 -1.10 -7.21 14.87
N ILE A 82 -1.41 -6.33 15.84
CA ILE A 82 -0.78 -5.00 15.93
C ILE A 82 0.72 -5.11 16.20
N GLU A 83 1.13 -5.90 17.20
CA GLU A 83 2.54 -6.06 17.58
C GLU A 83 3.36 -6.69 16.47
N ASN A 84 2.83 -7.72 15.81
CA ASN A 84 3.54 -8.34 14.70
C ASN A 84 3.57 -7.44 13.45
N SER A 85 2.48 -6.72 13.13
CA SER A 85 2.51 -5.76 12.02
C SER A 85 3.59 -4.69 12.21
N TYR A 86 3.71 -4.17 13.43
CA TYR A 86 4.78 -3.23 13.78
C TYR A 86 6.17 -3.88 13.65
N ARG A 87 6.36 -5.08 14.25
CA ARG A 87 7.64 -5.80 14.24
C ARG A 87 8.15 -6.12 12.85
N PHE A 88 7.28 -6.71 12.00
CA PHE A 88 7.64 -7.03 10.63
C PHE A 88 8.00 -5.77 9.83
N ALA A 89 7.17 -4.73 9.90
CA ALA A 89 7.44 -3.48 9.20
C ALA A 89 8.73 -2.80 9.69
N TYR A 90 8.99 -2.81 11.01
CA TYR A 90 10.20 -2.30 11.60
C TYR A 90 11.44 -3.06 11.11
N ALA A 91 11.40 -4.38 11.16
CA ALA A 91 12.52 -5.22 10.76
C ALA A 91 12.79 -5.10 9.25
N LEU A 92 11.78 -5.28 8.40
CA LEU A 92 11.90 -5.12 6.94
C LEU A 92 12.45 -3.75 6.57
N SER A 93 11.97 -2.68 7.20
CA SER A 93 12.46 -1.32 6.93
C SER A 93 13.93 -1.11 7.32
N LYS A 94 14.43 -1.81 8.35
CA LYS A 94 15.87 -1.80 8.67
C LYS A 94 16.74 -2.42 7.58
N TYR A 95 16.19 -3.33 6.79
CA TYR A 95 16.84 -3.91 5.61
C TYR A 95 16.55 -3.14 4.32
N GLY A 96 16.11 -1.88 4.43
CA GLY A 96 15.88 -1.01 3.26
C GLY A 96 14.57 -1.28 2.51
N THR A 97 13.73 -2.21 2.97
CA THR A 97 12.45 -2.52 2.33
C THR A 97 11.47 -1.36 2.46
N ILE A 98 10.86 -0.95 1.35
CA ILE A 98 9.73 0.01 1.36
C ILE A 98 8.47 -0.68 1.84
N ILE A 99 7.83 -0.13 2.86
CA ILE A 99 6.54 -0.65 3.35
C ILE A 99 5.38 0.07 2.67
N VAL A 100 4.54 -0.68 1.98
CA VAL A 100 3.34 -0.15 1.30
C VAL A 100 2.10 -0.59 2.06
N SER A 101 1.20 0.34 2.38
CA SER A 101 -0.06 0.00 3.04
C SER A 101 -1.15 1.05 2.79
N GLY A 102 -2.36 0.81 3.28
CA GLY A 102 -3.54 1.62 3.00
C GLY A 102 -3.85 2.72 4.01
N GLY A 103 -3.09 2.82 5.10
CA GLY A 103 -3.34 3.81 6.16
C GLY A 103 -4.63 3.61 6.94
N ALA A 104 -5.25 2.43 6.88
CA ALA A 104 -6.41 2.08 7.69
C ALA A 104 -6.04 1.89 9.17
N LEU A 105 -7.06 1.80 10.05
CA LEU A 105 -6.84 1.39 11.44
C LEU A 105 -6.32 -0.06 11.50
N GLY A 106 -5.77 -0.45 12.62
CA GLY A 106 -5.29 -1.81 12.84
C GLY A 106 -3.95 -2.08 12.17
N VAL A 107 -3.90 -3.12 11.35
CA VAL A 107 -2.67 -3.60 10.70
C VAL A 107 -1.94 -2.51 9.92
N ASP A 108 -2.63 -1.79 9.03
CA ASP A 108 -2.02 -0.77 8.18
C ASP A 108 -1.31 0.32 9.01
N GLY A 109 -2.03 0.84 10.02
CA GLY A 109 -1.48 1.87 10.92
C GLY A 109 -0.29 1.38 11.73
N ALA A 110 -0.32 0.13 12.20
CA ALA A 110 0.79 -0.47 12.93
C ALA A 110 2.02 -0.65 12.02
N SER A 111 1.82 -1.09 10.78
CA SER A 111 2.89 -1.27 9.79
C SER A 111 3.58 0.05 9.45
N HIS A 112 2.82 1.11 9.18
CA HIS A 112 3.41 2.43 8.95
C HIS A 112 4.22 2.92 10.16
N ARG A 113 3.70 2.74 11.39
CA ARG A 113 4.44 3.13 12.60
C ARG A 113 5.71 2.31 12.79
N GLY A 114 5.68 1.01 12.46
CA GLY A 114 6.88 0.17 12.47
C GLY A 114 7.95 0.69 11.53
N ALA A 115 7.61 0.99 10.28
CA ALA A 115 8.52 1.56 9.31
C ALA A 115 9.05 2.95 9.73
N LEU A 116 8.19 3.82 10.23
CA LEU A 116 8.56 5.17 10.69
C LEU A 116 9.42 5.19 11.96
N ALA A 117 9.40 4.11 12.75
CA ALA A 117 10.26 3.97 13.94
C ALA A 117 11.72 3.68 13.60
N THR A 118 12.01 3.40 12.34
CA THR A 118 13.34 3.32 11.76
C THR A 118 13.60 4.57 10.91
N ASP A 119 14.71 4.61 10.19
CA ASP A 119 14.90 5.58 9.10
C ASP A 119 14.27 5.12 7.77
N GLY A 120 13.39 4.12 7.83
CA GLY A 120 12.77 3.47 6.69
C GLY A 120 11.71 4.30 5.96
N ILE A 121 11.45 3.88 4.74
CA ILE A 121 10.52 4.51 3.82
C ILE A 121 9.19 3.77 3.85
N THR A 122 8.08 4.52 3.82
CA THR A 122 6.76 3.90 3.68
C THR A 122 5.85 4.71 2.75
N ILE A 123 5.02 4.00 1.99
CA ILE A 123 4.02 4.58 1.08
C ILE A 123 2.62 4.28 1.61
N CYS A 124 1.87 5.33 1.90
CA CYS A 124 0.47 5.21 2.28
C CYS A 124 -0.43 5.50 1.08
N VAL A 125 -1.09 4.48 0.55
CA VAL A 125 -2.05 4.63 -0.53
C VAL A 125 -3.43 4.91 0.04
N ARG A 126 -4.10 6.00 -0.34
CA ARG A 126 -5.39 6.41 0.20
C ARG A 126 -6.55 6.09 -0.74
N GLY A 127 -7.72 5.81 -0.18
CA GLY A 127 -9.00 5.69 -0.89
C GLY A 127 -9.87 6.95 -0.75
N CYS A 128 -9.25 8.13 -0.69
CA CYS A 128 -9.88 9.45 -0.67
C CYS A 128 -8.82 10.51 -0.94
N GLY A 129 -9.22 11.75 -1.15
CA GLY A 129 -8.29 12.86 -1.38
C GLY A 129 -7.30 13.10 -0.23
N LEU A 130 -6.17 13.74 -0.54
CA LEU A 130 -5.09 13.98 0.43
C LEU A 130 -5.53 14.89 1.59
N ASN A 131 -6.41 15.86 1.34
CA ASN A 131 -6.94 16.78 2.34
C ASN A 131 -8.04 16.17 3.22
N CYS A 132 -8.54 14.97 2.86
CA CYS A 132 -9.62 14.35 3.61
C CYS A 132 -9.16 13.95 5.02
N SER A 133 -9.90 14.37 6.05
CA SER A 133 -9.60 14.07 7.46
C SER A 133 -10.06 12.66 7.90
N TYR A 134 -10.41 11.79 6.96
CA TYR A 134 -10.81 10.41 7.25
C TYR A 134 -9.75 9.66 8.05
N LEU A 135 -10.17 8.93 9.09
CA LEU A 135 -9.32 8.22 10.08
C LEU A 135 -8.37 9.19 10.84
N ARG A 136 -8.98 10.05 11.67
CA ARG A 136 -8.23 11.02 12.50
C ARG A 136 -7.20 10.36 13.42
N GLU A 137 -7.45 9.13 13.87
CA GLU A 137 -6.59 8.32 14.72
C GLU A 137 -5.22 8.03 14.09
N ASN A 138 -5.14 8.06 12.76
CA ASN A 138 -3.90 7.89 11.99
C ASN A 138 -3.38 9.22 11.40
N SER A 139 -3.78 10.38 11.97
CA SER A 139 -3.29 11.70 11.51
C SER A 139 -1.79 11.87 11.71
N ASP A 140 -1.23 11.31 12.79
CA ASP A 140 0.19 11.25 13.09
C ASP A 140 0.99 10.60 11.95
N ILE A 141 0.53 9.45 11.46
CA ILE A 141 1.14 8.73 10.34
C ILE A 141 1.14 9.63 9.09
N ARG A 142 -0.02 10.17 8.72
CA ARG A 142 -0.18 11.00 7.52
C ARG A 142 0.66 12.27 7.52
N SER A 143 0.93 12.84 8.68
CA SER A 143 1.80 14.02 8.83
C SER A 143 3.30 13.67 8.86
N THR A 144 3.64 12.42 9.19
CA THR A 144 5.03 11.98 9.34
C THR A 144 5.57 11.32 8.07
N ILE A 145 4.77 10.51 7.39
CA ILE A 145 5.16 9.80 6.15
C ILE A 145 5.76 10.75 5.10
N PRO A 146 5.18 11.95 4.81
CA PRO A 146 5.71 12.83 3.78
C PRO A 146 7.14 13.33 4.00
N LYS A 147 7.66 13.18 5.20
CA LYS A 147 9.04 13.58 5.52
C LYS A 147 10.10 12.63 4.96
N ARG A 148 9.74 11.38 4.66
CA ARG A 148 10.67 10.32 4.20
C ARG A 148 10.11 9.45 3.08
N GLY A 149 8.81 9.46 2.85
CA GLY A 149 8.11 8.65 1.87
C GLY A 149 6.95 9.44 1.27
N ALA A 150 5.88 8.76 0.91
CA ALA A 150 4.76 9.37 0.23
C ALA A 150 3.39 8.93 0.76
N VAL A 151 2.48 9.88 0.86
CA VAL A 151 1.04 9.61 0.94
C VAL A 151 0.46 9.86 -0.45
N ILE A 152 -0.10 8.85 -1.08
CA ILE A 152 -0.56 8.92 -2.46
C ILE A 152 -2.05 8.58 -2.61
N THR A 153 -2.66 9.07 -3.67
CA THR A 153 -4.02 8.73 -4.06
C THR A 153 -4.26 9.01 -5.54
N GLU A 154 -5.20 8.29 -6.15
CA GLU A 154 -5.71 8.61 -7.51
C GLU A 154 -6.88 9.60 -7.50
N TYR A 155 -7.34 10.01 -6.33
CA TYR A 155 -8.50 10.90 -6.18
C TYR A 155 -8.06 12.35 -5.96
N PRO A 156 -8.81 13.34 -6.50
CA PRO A 156 -8.52 14.77 -6.28
C PRO A 156 -8.31 15.11 -4.80
N PRO A 157 -7.52 16.15 -4.46
CA PRO A 157 -7.11 16.44 -3.08
C PRO A 157 -8.24 16.54 -2.07
N ASP A 158 -9.37 17.12 -2.45
CA ASP A 158 -10.52 17.34 -1.56
C ASP A 158 -11.62 16.28 -1.70
N GLU A 159 -11.38 15.20 -2.49
CA GLU A 159 -12.37 14.14 -2.70
C GLU A 159 -12.67 13.39 -1.40
N THR A 160 -13.96 13.26 -1.09
CA THR A 160 -14.45 12.58 0.11
C THR A 160 -14.41 11.05 -0.04
N PRO A 161 -14.31 10.29 1.06
CA PRO A 161 -14.24 8.84 0.98
C PRO A 161 -15.57 8.24 0.54
N ARG A 162 -15.52 7.26 -0.39
CA ARG A 162 -16.66 6.44 -0.80
C ARG A 162 -16.33 4.97 -0.58
N ASN A 163 -17.31 4.17 -0.23
CA ASN A 163 -17.07 2.76 0.13
C ASN A 163 -16.36 1.97 -0.97
N TYR A 164 -16.66 2.22 -2.23
CA TYR A 164 -16.06 1.54 -3.38
C TYR A 164 -14.65 2.03 -3.73
N TYR A 165 -14.20 3.16 -3.20
CA TYR A 165 -12.83 3.64 -3.40
C TYR A 165 -11.78 2.77 -2.69
N PHE A 166 -12.14 2.20 -1.54
CA PHE A 166 -11.20 1.38 -0.78
C PHE A 166 -10.82 0.07 -1.47
N PRO A 167 -11.76 -0.74 -1.98
CA PRO A 167 -11.42 -1.90 -2.80
C PRO A 167 -10.68 -1.53 -4.08
N ALA A 168 -11.12 -0.47 -4.80
CA ALA A 168 -10.47 -0.02 -6.02
C ALA A 168 -9.01 0.40 -5.79
N ARG A 169 -8.72 1.13 -4.71
CA ARG A 169 -7.38 1.55 -4.31
C ARG A 169 -6.44 0.36 -4.05
N ASN A 170 -6.95 -0.79 -3.57
CA ASN A 170 -6.12 -1.92 -3.17
C ASN A 170 -5.28 -2.48 -4.33
N ARG A 171 -5.70 -2.31 -5.59
CA ARG A 171 -4.90 -2.67 -6.77
C ARG A 171 -3.57 -1.90 -6.83
N ILE A 172 -3.57 -0.65 -6.35
CA ILE A 172 -2.37 0.19 -6.29
C ILE A 172 -1.44 -0.29 -5.18
N ILE A 173 -1.97 -0.71 -4.02
CA ILE A 173 -1.15 -1.31 -2.96
C ILE A 173 -0.47 -2.57 -3.48
N ALA A 174 -1.23 -3.47 -4.12
CA ALA A 174 -0.70 -4.70 -4.68
C ALA A 174 0.38 -4.42 -5.74
N ALA A 175 0.14 -3.46 -6.63
CA ALA A 175 1.06 -3.13 -7.71
C ALA A 175 2.39 -2.53 -7.24
N LEU A 176 2.33 -1.65 -6.23
CA LEU A 176 3.52 -1.03 -5.64
C LEU A 176 4.33 -1.98 -4.74
N SER A 177 3.97 -3.25 -4.67
CA SER A 177 4.61 -4.22 -3.79
C SER A 177 5.19 -5.38 -4.59
N ASP A 178 6.39 -5.83 -4.26
CA ASP A 178 6.98 -7.05 -4.82
C ASP A 178 6.35 -8.29 -4.22
N GLY A 179 5.96 -8.22 -2.95
CA GLY A 179 5.19 -9.24 -2.24
C GLY A 179 4.16 -8.63 -1.31
N LEU A 180 3.15 -9.39 -0.93
CA LEU A 180 2.08 -8.96 -0.04
C LEU A 180 2.01 -9.81 1.22
N LEU A 181 2.12 -9.19 2.39
CA LEU A 181 1.98 -9.82 3.69
C LEU A 181 0.58 -9.56 4.28
N VAL A 182 -0.17 -10.62 4.51
CA VAL A 182 -1.46 -10.60 5.20
C VAL A 182 -1.24 -10.95 6.67
N MET A 183 -1.40 -9.98 7.58
CA MET A 183 -1.14 -10.18 9.02
C MET A 183 -2.28 -10.89 9.73
N GLU A 184 -3.43 -10.28 9.77
CA GLU A 184 -4.68 -10.86 10.29
C GLU A 184 -5.81 -10.56 9.34
N ALA A 185 -6.58 -11.57 8.97
CA ALA A 185 -7.75 -11.44 8.14
C ALA A 185 -8.83 -12.43 8.57
N GLY A 186 -9.99 -11.90 8.95
CA GLY A 186 -11.20 -12.74 9.09
C GLY A 186 -11.74 -13.11 7.71
N LYS A 187 -12.64 -14.08 7.64
CA LYS A 187 -13.22 -14.64 6.40
C LYS A 187 -13.77 -13.62 5.38
N LYS A 188 -14.26 -12.48 5.85
CA LYS A 188 -14.82 -11.40 5.01
C LYS A 188 -13.97 -10.12 5.06
N SER A 189 -12.68 -10.25 5.35
CA SER A 189 -11.79 -9.10 5.44
C SER A 189 -11.53 -8.47 4.07
N GLY A 190 -11.54 -7.13 3.99
CA GLY A 190 -11.14 -6.42 2.78
C GLY A 190 -9.67 -6.64 2.37
N SER A 191 -8.81 -7.08 3.28
CA SER A 191 -7.42 -7.45 2.98
C SER A 191 -7.31 -8.69 2.10
N LEU A 192 -8.31 -9.60 2.12
CA LEU A 192 -8.37 -10.73 1.20
C LEU A 192 -8.62 -10.28 -0.25
N ILE A 193 -9.32 -9.16 -0.45
CA ILE A 193 -9.46 -8.55 -1.78
C ILE A 193 -8.07 -8.11 -2.28
N THR A 194 -7.26 -7.50 -1.41
CA THR A 194 -5.89 -7.10 -1.78
C THR A 194 -5.03 -8.32 -2.08
N ALA A 195 -5.16 -9.41 -1.32
CA ALA A 195 -4.45 -10.65 -1.57
C ALA A 195 -4.80 -11.26 -2.96
N ASN A 196 -6.08 -11.29 -3.31
CA ASN A 196 -6.50 -11.75 -4.63
C ASN A 196 -5.95 -10.86 -5.75
N LEU A 197 -6.03 -9.54 -5.61
CA LEU A 197 -5.46 -8.61 -6.59
C LEU A 197 -3.94 -8.77 -6.74
N ALA A 198 -3.23 -9.03 -5.64
CA ALA A 198 -1.79 -9.30 -5.67
C ALA A 198 -1.49 -10.63 -6.41
N ALA A 199 -2.28 -11.68 -6.15
CA ALA A 199 -2.17 -12.96 -6.88
C ALA A 199 -2.42 -12.80 -8.39
N GLU A 200 -3.47 -12.06 -8.77
CA GLU A 200 -3.78 -11.73 -10.16
C GLU A 200 -2.65 -10.95 -10.85
N GLN A 201 -1.91 -10.16 -10.08
CA GLN A 201 -0.72 -9.42 -10.54
C GLN A 201 0.58 -10.25 -10.46
N GLY A 202 0.51 -11.55 -10.14
CA GLY A 202 1.66 -12.45 -10.07
C GLY A 202 2.58 -12.22 -8.87
N LYS A 203 2.10 -11.54 -7.80
CA LYS A 203 2.89 -11.26 -6.61
C LYS A 203 2.86 -12.43 -5.63
N THR A 204 3.99 -12.68 -4.96
CA THR A 204 4.05 -13.64 -3.85
C THR A 204 3.24 -13.14 -2.67
N ILE A 205 2.39 -14.01 -2.12
CA ILE A 205 1.57 -13.70 -0.94
C ILE A 205 2.15 -14.43 0.26
N PHE A 206 2.31 -13.70 1.34
CA PHE A 206 2.69 -14.20 2.65
C PHE A 206 1.54 -14.04 3.62
N ALA A 207 1.42 -14.95 4.58
CA ALA A 207 0.45 -14.81 5.65
C ALA A 207 1.08 -15.17 6.99
N LEU A 208 0.90 -14.27 7.97
CA LEU A 208 1.34 -14.52 9.34
C LEU A 208 0.57 -15.71 9.91
N LEU A 209 1.30 -16.69 10.45
CA LEU A 209 0.70 -17.80 11.17
C LEU A 209 -0.06 -17.29 12.39
N GLY A 210 -1.35 -17.57 12.44
CA GLY A 210 -2.24 -17.20 13.54
C GLY A 210 -2.90 -18.40 14.19
N ASN A 211 -3.31 -18.23 15.45
CA ASN A 211 -4.12 -19.24 16.13
C ASN A 211 -5.48 -19.42 15.42
N ASN A 212 -6.17 -20.52 15.70
CA ASN A 212 -7.48 -20.81 15.17
C ASN A 212 -8.54 -19.91 15.84
N SER A 213 -8.76 -18.74 15.24
CA SER A 213 -9.71 -17.73 15.72
C SER A 213 -10.43 -17.07 14.53
N PRO A 214 -11.62 -16.47 14.73
CA PRO A 214 -12.34 -15.77 13.68
C PRO A 214 -11.52 -14.64 13.03
N GLN A 215 -10.57 -14.04 13.75
CA GLN A 215 -9.71 -12.97 13.28
C GLN A 215 -8.66 -13.46 12.27
N ASN A 216 -8.28 -14.74 12.35
CA ASN A 216 -7.27 -15.38 11.51
C ASN A 216 -7.87 -16.36 10.49
N GLU A 217 -9.20 -16.53 10.45
CA GLU A 217 -9.84 -17.52 9.58
C GLU A 217 -9.45 -17.33 8.10
N GLY A 218 -9.40 -16.08 7.63
CA GLY A 218 -9.07 -15.76 6.24
C GLY A 218 -7.57 -15.89 5.95
N SER A 219 -6.68 -15.38 6.83
CA SER A 219 -5.23 -15.54 6.64
C SER A 219 -4.81 -17.01 6.72
N ASN A 220 -5.36 -17.78 7.67
CA ASN A 220 -5.12 -19.21 7.76
C ASN A 220 -5.69 -19.99 6.54
N ALA A 221 -6.81 -19.54 5.96
CA ALA A 221 -7.36 -20.13 4.75
C ALA A 221 -6.42 -19.96 3.56
N LEU A 222 -5.82 -18.78 3.36
CA LEU A 222 -4.82 -18.55 2.31
C LEU A 222 -3.65 -19.55 2.42
N ILE A 223 -3.15 -19.80 3.64
CA ILE A 223 -2.09 -20.79 3.86
C ILE A 223 -2.57 -22.21 3.55
N LYS A 224 -3.74 -22.59 4.07
CA LYS A 224 -4.31 -23.93 3.90
C LYS A 224 -4.58 -24.27 2.42
N GLU A 225 -4.98 -23.28 1.65
CA GLU A 225 -5.27 -23.40 0.21
C GLU A 225 -4.01 -23.32 -0.67
N GLY A 226 -2.84 -23.10 -0.06
CA GLY A 226 -1.57 -22.97 -0.80
C GLY A 226 -1.45 -21.66 -1.58
N LEU A 227 -2.27 -20.66 -1.23
CA LEU A 227 -2.28 -19.34 -1.87
C LEU A 227 -1.31 -18.35 -1.20
N ALA A 228 -0.84 -18.67 0.00
CA ALA A 228 0.13 -17.85 0.72
C ALA A 228 1.20 -18.70 1.39
N ILE A 229 2.42 -18.20 1.38
CA ILE A 229 3.55 -18.76 2.13
C ILE A 229 3.36 -18.39 3.60
N PRO A 230 3.36 -19.37 4.54
CA PRO A 230 3.27 -19.08 5.94
C PRO A 230 4.56 -18.44 6.45
N VAL A 231 4.44 -17.37 7.25
CA VAL A 231 5.59 -16.70 7.85
C VAL A 231 5.44 -16.57 9.36
N THR A 232 6.57 -16.67 10.06
CA THR A 232 6.69 -16.45 11.50
C THR A 232 7.64 -15.32 11.84
N ASP A 233 8.55 -15.03 10.90
CA ASP A 233 9.56 -14.00 11.00
C ASP A 233 9.71 -13.26 9.65
N PHE A 234 10.28 -12.04 9.68
CA PHE A 234 10.51 -11.23 8.48
C PHE A 234 11.56 -11.86 7.55
N MET A 235 12.48 -12.66 8.06
CA MET A 235 13.47 -13.38 7.27
C MET A 235 12.81 -14.40 6.33
N ASP A 236 11.68 -14.98 6.70
CA ASP A 236 10.91 -15.86 5.81
C ASP A 236 10.52 -15.14 4.50
N ILE A 237 10.30 -13.82 4.57
CA ILE A 237 9.99 -12.98 3.41
C ILE A 237 11.26 -12.67 2.62
N LEU A 238 12.34 -12.23 3.28
CA LEU A 238 13.57 -11.84 2.61
C LEU A 238 14.21 -13.03 1.87
N CYS A 239 14.25 -14.21 2.48
CA CYS A 239 14.81 -15.42 1.87
C CYS A 239 14.08 -15.83 0.57
N GLU A 240 12.77 -15.55 0.45
CA GLU A 240 12.03 -15.83 -0.79
C GLU A 240 12.51 -14.96 -1.96
N PHE A 241 13.06 -13.78 -1.67
CA PHE A 241 13.51 -12.81 -2.68
C PHE A 241 15.04 -12.70 -2.81
N ASP A 242 15.84 -13.44 -2.02
CA ASP A 242 17.31 -13.36 -2.04
C ASP A 242 17.92 -13.53 -3.44
N SER A 243 17.31 -14.36 -4.29
CA SER A 243 17.76 -14.55 -5.67
C SER A 243 17.54 -13.35 -6.58
N LEU A 244 16.64 -12.43 -6.19
CA LEU A 244 16.28 -11.25 -6.97
C LEU A 244 17.12 -10.02 -6.57
N TYR A 245 17.57 -9.96 -5.31
CA TYR A 245 18.23 -8.79 -4.73
C TYR A 245 19.65 -9.08 -4.23
N ALA A 246 20.19 -10.27 -4.48
CA ALA A 246 21.57 -10.67 -4.15
C ALA A 246 22.60 -9.92 -5.01
N THR A 247 22.70 -8.59 -4.86
CA THR A 247 23.74 -7.76 -5.48
C THR A 247 24.27 -6.69 -4.52
N THR A 248 24.46 -7.03 -3.25
CA THR A 248 25.40 -6.27 -2.40
C THR A 248 26.13 -7.28 -1.52
N ASP A 249 27.44 -7.44 -1.82
CA ASP A 249 28.41 -8.13 -0.97
C ASP A 249 28.53 -7.38 0.37
N ASP A 250 27.62 -7.62 1.28
CA ASP A 250 27.78 -7.29 2.69
C ASP A 250 27.49 -8.55 3.49
N GLU A 251 28.56 -9.12 4.02
CA GLU A 251 28.55 -10.22 4.99
C GLU A 251 27.62 -9.82 6.15
N PHE A 252 26.59 -10.59 6.33
CA PHE A 252 25.71 -10.46 7.50
C PHE A 252 26.45 -10.98 8.73
N ASP A 253 27.03 -10.10 9.52
CA ASP A 253 27.43 -10.42 10.89
C ASP A 253 26.14 -10.63 11.73
N ILE A 254 25.88 -11.89 12.03
CA ILE A 254 24.82 -12.30 12.96
C ILE A 254 25.47 -12.38 14.35
N ASP A 255 25.38 -11.30 15.12
CA ASP A 255 25.58 -11.29 16.58
C ASP A 255 24.22 -11.18 17.30
#